data_c864d55e6dfe90cf15cc89cbb18514bc
#
_entry.id   c864d55e6dfe90cf15cc89cbb18514bc
#
_cell.length_a   1.000
_cell.length_b   1.000
_cell.length_c   1.000
_cell.angle_alpha   90.00
_cell.angle_beta   90.00
_cell.angle_gamma   90.00
#
_symmetry.space_group_name_H-M   'P 1'
#
loop_
_entity.id
_entity.type
_entity.pdbx_description
1 polymer ?
#
loop_
_entity_poly.entity_id
_entity_poly.type
_entity_poly.pdbx_seq_one_letter_code
_entity_poly.pdbx_strand_id
1 'polypeptide(L)'
;AEVMDLAVQAGGKEHGFRFIQLPFNLMLDQAYITKNHNIDGKNSSVLEAAQKFSLGVFTSVPLMQGKLLATNVIPEFGNSSMSVRLLQFVRSTPGITAPLIGHKSASHVKENMDVMKIPPLSESEFNNLVKRMLNRN
;
A
#
# COMPACT_ATOMS: atom_id res chain seq x y z
N ALA A 1 4.25 18.50 3.42
CA ALA A 1 5.10 19.64 3.74
C ALA A 1 5.09 19.88 5.26
N GLU A 2 3.98 20.33 5.85
CA GLU A 2 3.91 20.74 7.26
C GLU A 2 4.51 19.76 8.28
N VAL A 3 4.20 18.45 8.18
CA VAL A 3 4.76 17.42 9.07
C VAL A 3 6.28 17.33 8.95
N MET A 4 6.84 17.52 7.75
CA MET A 4 8.29 17.54 7.55
C MET A 4 8.91 18.80 8.17
N ASP A 5 8.25 19.94 8.05
CA ASP A 5 8.70 21.18 8.66
C ASP A 5 8.70 21.08 10.20
N LEU A 6 7.66 20.48 10.78
CA LEU A 6 7.59 20.18 12.21
C LEU A 6 8.69 19.21 12.65
N ALA A 7 8.98 18.19 11.86
CA ALA A 7 10.07 17.25 12.16
C ALA A 7 11.43 17.96 12.18
N VAL A 8 11.68 18.86 11.22
CA VAL A 8 12.91 19.67 11.18
C VAL A 8 12.97 20.65 12.37
N GLN A 9 11.86 21.28 12.73
CA GLN A 9 11.81 22.17 13.89
C GLN A 9 12.13 21.44 15.20
N ALA A 10 11.61 20.22 15.36
CA ALA A 10 11.81 19.42 16.56
C ALA A 10 13.18 18.73 16.67
N GLY A 11 13.72 18.26 15.57
CA GLY A 11 14.93 17.40 15.54
C GLY A 11 16.06 17.88 14.62
N GLY A 12 15.94 19.06 14.01
CA GLY A 12 16.89 19.57 13.04
C GLY A 12 16.86 18.81 11.71
N LYS A 13 17.86 19.07 10.85
CA LYS A 13 17.96 18.43 9.52
C LYS A 13 18.11 16.91 9.60
N GLU A 14 18.68 16.40 10.68
CA GLU A 14 18.90 14.97 10.94
C GLU A 14 17.77 14.31 11.76
N HIS A 15 16.59 14.90 11.78
CA HIS A 15 15.42 14.35 12.47
C HIS A 15 15.15 12.87 12.12
N GLY A 16 14.58 12.12 13.09
CA GLY A 16 14.32 10.68 12.92
C GLY A 16 13.01 10.31 12.25
N PHE A 17 12.22 11.27 11.72
CA PHE A 17 10.97 10.98 11.04
C PHE A 17 11.24 10.36 9.69
N ARG A 18 11.02 9.03 9.56
CA ARG A 18 11.37 8.23 8.38
C ARG A 18 10.21 7.40 7.84
N PHE A 19 9.18 7.21 8.64
CA PHE A 19 8.07 6.32 8.27
C PHE A 19 6.73 6.94 8.65
N ILE A 20 5.72 6.60 7.86
CA ILE A 20 4.31 6.83 8.17
C ILE A 20 3.56 5.50 8.12
N GLN A 21 2.47 5.40 8.86
CA GLN A 21 1.53 4.29 8.78
C GLN A 21 0.14 4.83 8.49
N LEU A 22 -0.56 4.16 7.57
CA LEU A 22 -1.92 4.54 7.18
C LEU A 22 -2.75 3.29 6.82
N PRO A 23 -4.08 3.35 6.92
CA PRO A 23 -4.94 2.27 6.42
C PRO A 23 -4.90 2.26 4.88
N PHE A 24 -4.69 1.08 4.30
CA PHE A 24 -4.73 0.90 2.85
C PHE A 24 -5.14 -0.53 2.49
N ASN A 25 -6.07 -0.66 1.59
CA ASN A 25 -6.48 -1.90 0.95
C ASN A 25 -7.28 -1.58 -0.32
N LEU A 26 -7.82 -2.59 -0.98
CA LEU A 26 -8.57 -2.44 -2.22
C LEU A 26 -9.78 -1.49 -2.15
N MET A 27 -10.38 -1.33 -0.97
CA MET A 27 -11.55 -0.45 -0.72
C MET A 27 -11.17 0.88 -0.06
N LEU A 28 -9.98 0.97 0.51
CA LEU A 28 -9.41 2.16 1.16
C LEU A 28 -8.16 2.58 0.40
N ASP A 29 -8.35 3.10 -0.80
CA ASP A 29 -7.29 3.41 -1.76
C ASP A 29 -6.99 4.92 -1.89
N GLN A 30 -7.64 5.77 -1.07
CA GLN A 30 -7.53 7.23 -1.12
C GLN A 30 -6.09 7.72 -1.05
N ALA A 31 -5.24 7.04 -0.28
CA ALA A 31 -3.83 7.42 -0.18
C ALA A 31 -3.07 7.32 -1.52
N TYR A 32 -3.55 6.50 -2.46
CA TYR A 32 -3.00 6.35 -3.80
C TYR A 32 -3.71 7.26 -4.82
N ILE A 33 -5.06 7.34 -4.78
CA ILE A 33 -5.83 8.01 -5.82
C ILE A 33 -6.07 9.49 -5.57
N THR A 34 -6.20 9.93 -4.29
CA THR A 34 -6.60 11.30 -3.96
C THR A 34 -5.42 12.26 -4.00
N LYS A 35 -5.44 13.21 -4.93
CA LYS A 35 -4.38 14.20 -5.17
C LYS A 35 -4.69 15.51 -4.41
N ASN A 36 -4.59 15.49 -3.09
CA ASN A 36 -4.93 16.62 -2.22
C ASN A 36 -3.73 17.23 -1.46
N HIS A 37 -2.50 16.80 -1.77
CA HIS A 37 -1.28 17.38 -1.22
C HIS A 37 -0.57 18.21 -2.28
N ASN A 38 -0.44 19.52 -2.04
CA ASN A 38 0.37 20.36 -2.92
C ASN A 38 1.85 20.23 -2.53
N ILE A 39 2.66 19.70 -3.44
CA ILE A 39 4.10 19.55 -3.30
C ILE A 39 4.77 20.26 -4.49
N ASP A 40 5.50 21.33 -4.21
CA ASP A 40 6.19 22.14 -5.23
C ASP A 40 5.26 22.59 -6.39
N GLY A 41 4.02 22.98 -6.05
CA GLY A 41 3.02 23.43 -7.03
C GLY A 41 2.27 22.29 -7.76
N LYS A 42 2.58 21.01 -7.48
CA LYS A 42 1.92 19.84 -8.07
C LYS A 42 1.01 19.17 -7.03
N ASN A 43 -0.24 18.92 -7.40
CA ASN A 43 -1.13 18.10 -6.60
C ASN A 43 -0.68 16.64 -6.63
N SER A 44 -0.43 16.08 -5.48
CA SER A 44 0.10 14.72 -5.27
C SER A 44 -0.76 13.94 -4.28
N SER A 45 -0.73 12.63 -4.38
CA SER A 45 -1.30 11.75 -3.36
C SER A 45 -0.39 11.65 -2.14
N VAL A 46 -0.92 11.09 -1.04
CA VAL A 46 -0.11 10.82 0.16
C VAL A 46 1.09 9.94 -0.17
N LEU A 47 0.91 8.90 -1.01
CA LEU A 47 2.02 7.99 -1.38
C LEU A 47 3.07 8.69 -2.24
N GLU A 48 2.66 9.54 -3.20
CA GLU A 48 3.61 10.36 -3.99
C GLU A 48 4.34 11.37 -3.10
N ALA A 49 3.64 12.00 -2.14
CA ALA A 49 4.25 12.90 -1.19
C ALA A 49 5.28 12.17 -0.30
N ALA A 50 4.95 10.98 0.20
CA ALA A 50 5.87 10.16 0.98
C ALA A 50 7.14 9.80 0.19
N GLN A 51 6.99 9.39 -1.06
CA GLN A 51 8.13 9.11 -1.95
C GLN A 51 9.02 10.36 -2.15
N LYS A 52 8.41 11.53 -2.41
CA LYS A 52 9.13 12.80 -2.56
C LYS A 52 9.97 13.15 -1.34
N PHE A 53 9.46 12.88 -0.14
CA PHE A 53 10.16 13.11 1.13
C PHE A 53 10.99 11.92 1.62
N SER A 54 11.16 10.88 0.81
CA SER A 54 11.90 9.66 1.17
C SER A 54 11.39 8.99 2.44
N LEU A 55 10.07 9.03 2.67
CA LEU A 55 9.41 8.35 3.78
C LEU A 55 8.97 6.95 3.37
N GLY A 56 9.26 5.97 4.21
CA GLY A 56 8.68 4.65 4.09
C GLY A 56 7.21 4.65 4.53
N VAL A 57 6.38 3.87 3.85
CA VAL A 57 4.95 3.77 4.13
C VAL A 57 4.59 2.34 4.51
N PHE A 58 4.18 2.15 5.76
CA PHE A 58 3.55 0.91 6.21
C PHE A 58 2.03 1.05 6.13
N THR A 59 1.35 -0.03 5.75
CA THR A 59 -0.11 0.00 5.67
C THR A 59 -0.74 -0.97 6.65
N SER A 60 -1.84 -0.54 7.28
CA SER A 60 -2.68 -1.37 8.14
C SER A 60 -3.93 -1.84 7.39
N VAL A 61 -4.59 -2.84 7.93
CA VAL A 61 -5.85 -3.45 7.45
C VAL A 61 -5.85 -3.92 5.98
N PRO A 62 -4.77 -4.56 5.48
CA PRO A 62 -4.68 -4.94 4.06
C PRO A 62 -5.79 -5.91 3.63
N LEU A 63 -6.35 -6.73 4.54
CA LEU A 63 -7.44 -7.67 4.30
C LEU A 63 -8.80 -7.15 4.82
N MET A 64 -8.88 -5.88 5.26
CA MET A 64 -10.09 -5.28 5.85
C MET A 64 -10.70 -6.16 6.95
N GLN A 65 -9.86 -6.63 7.90
CA GLN A 65 -10.23 -7.57 8.96
C GLN A 65 -10.85 -8.89 8.44
N GLY A 66 -10.41 -9.34 7.27
CA GLY A 66 -10.91 -10.56 6.61
C GLY A 66 -12.14 -10.36 5.72
N LYS A 67 -12.78 -9.18 5.73
CA LYS A 67 -13.98 -8.93 4.92
C LYS A 67 -13.72 -9.05 3.41
N LEU A 68 -12.52 -8.72 2.95
CA LEU A 68 -12.15 -8.82 1.54
C LEU A 68 -11.89 -10.26 1.07
N LEU A 69 -11.70 -11.22 1.98
CA LEU A 69 -11.43 -12.62 1.63
C LEU A 69 -12.61 -13.31 0.93
N ALA A 70 -13.84 -12.84 1.18
CA ALA A 70 -15.05 -13.36 0.56
C ALA A 70 -15.40 -12.69 -0.79
N THR A 71 -14.54 -11.77 -1.27
CA THR A 71 -14.78 -11.03 -2.51
C THR A 71 -14.02 -11.64 -3.68
N ASN A 72 -14.47 -11.37 -4.91
CA ASN A 72 -13.82 -11.81 -6.15
C ASN A 72 -13.38 -10.61 -7.00
N VAL A 73 -13.01 -9.50 -6.34
CA VAL A 73 -12.74 -8.21 -6.99
C VAL A 73 -11.33 -8.08 -7.55
N ILE A 74 -10.39 -8.89 -7.10
CA ILE A 74 -9.00 -8.89 -7.62
C ILE A 74 -8.82 -10.00 -8.67
N PRO A 75 -8.22 -9.69 -9.83
CA PRO A 75 -7.80 -10.69 -10.80
C PRO A 75 -6.84 -11.71 -10.18
N GLU A 76 -6.83 -12.91 -10.69
CA GLU A 76 -5.96 -13.97 -10.23
C GLU A 76 -4.49 -13.65 -10.54
N PHE A 77 -3.63 -13.93 -9.54
CA PHE A 77 -2.19 -14.04 -9.69
C PHE A 77 -1.83 -15.52 -9.68
N GLY A 78 -2.00 -16.20 -10.81
CA GLY A 78 -1.88 -17.65 -10.87
C GLY A 78 -2.91 -18.35 -9.95
N ASN A 79 -2.49 -19.45 -9.28
CA ASN A 79 -3.33 -20.19 -8.34
C ASN A 79 -3.24 -19.67 -6.88
N SER A 80 -2.99 -18.38 -6.69
CA SER A 80 -2.84 -17.81 -5.36
C SER A 80 -4.18 -17.67 -4.63
N SER A 81 -4.17 -17.86 -3.31
CA SER A 81 -5.32 -17.62 -2.46
C SER A 81 -5.73 -16.14 -2.47
N MET A 82 -6.96 -15.83 -2.05
CA MET A 82 -7.44 -14.44 -1.99
C MET A 82 -6.59 -13.59 -1.06
N SER A 83 -6.13 -14.12 0.07
CA SER A 83 -5.25 -13.39 1.00
C SER A 83 -3.94 -12.99 0.31
N VAL A 84 -3.29 -13.91 -0.41
CA VAL A 84 -2.06 -13.65 -1.16
C VAL A 84 -2.29 -12.61 -2.26
N ARG A 85 -3.40 -12.69 -2.99
CA ARG A 85 -3.73 -11.71 -4.05
C ARG A 85 -3.93 -10.31 -3.50
N LEU A 86 -4.64 -10.18 -2.37
CA LEU A 86 -4.85 -8.89 -1.69
C LEU A 86 -3.54 -8.31 -1.15
N LEU A 87 -2.70 -9.13 -0.54
CA LEU A 87 -1.38 -8.71 -0.07
C LEU A 87 -0.46 -8.31 -1.23
N GLN A 88 -0.51 -9.05 -2.34
CA GLN A 88 0.22 -8.72 -3.56
C GLN A 88 -0.21 -7.37 -4.13
N PHE A 89 -1.50 -7.08 -4.15
CA PHE A 89 -2.03 -5.77 -4.54
C PHE A 89 -1.44 -4.66 -3.67
N VAL A 90 -1.58 -4.78 -2.34
CA VAL A 90 -1.12 -3.74 -1.41
C VAL A 90 0.39 -3.51 -1.53
N ARG A 91 1.21 -4.56 -1.46
CA ARG A 91 2.68 -4.40 -1.51
C ARG A 91 3.23 -3.98 -2.87
N SER A 92 2.45 -4.17 -3.95
CA SER A 92 2.82 -3.72 -5.28
C SER A 92 2.35 -2.30 -5.60
N THR A 93 1.56 -1.69 -4.71
CA THR A 93 1.11 -0.30 -4.89
C THR A 93 2.32 0.64 -4.80
N PRO A 94 2.57 1.48 -5.83
CA PRO A 94 3.69 2.42 -5.82
C PRO A 94 3.69 3.31 -4.57
N GLY A 95 4.84 3.41 -3.90
CA GLY A 95 5.00 4.21 -2.68
C GLY A 95 4.75 3.44 -1.37
N ILE A 96 4.23 2.21 -1.40
CA ILE A 96 4.08 1.37 -0.20
C ILE A 96 5.36 0.56 0.04
N THR A 97 5.86 0.60 1.27
CA THR A 97 7.03 -0.18 1.72
C THR A 97 6.61 -1.60 2.07
N ALA A 98 5.60 -1.76 2.93
CA ALA A 98 5.06 -3.07 3.30
C ALA A 98 3.67 -3.01 3.93
N PRO A 99 2.81 -4.01 3.70
CA PRO A 99 1.59 -4.21 4.47
C PRO A 99 1.90 -4.83 5.83
N LEU A 100 1.25 -4.32 6.88
CA LEU A 100 1.23 -4.91 8.22
C LEU A 100 0.03 -5.84 8.34
N ILE A 101 0.25 -7.11 8.62
CA ILE A 101 -0.81 -8.10 8.74
C ILE A 101 -0.76 -8.82 10.08
N GLY A 102 -1.92 -8.94 10.72
CA GLY A 102 -2.11 -9.74 11.93
C GLY A 102 -2.38 -11.21 11.60
N HIS A 103 -1.79 -12.11 12.35
CA HIS A 103 -2.00 -13.54 12.20
C HIS A 103 -2.61 -14.12 13.48
N LYS A 104 -3.72 -14.88 13.35
CA LYS A 104 -4.38 -15.55 14.47
C LYS A 104 -4.00 -17.03 14.59
N SER A 105 -3.43 -17.63 13.57
CA SER A 105 -3.05 -19.04 13.53
C SER A 105 -1.82 -19.29 12.67
N ALA A 106 -1.14 -20.41 12.91
CA ALA A 106 0.01 -20.83 12.11
C ALA A 106 -0.36 -21.08 10.63
N SER A 107 -1.59 -21.55 10.35
CA SER A 107 -2.08 -21.73 8.98
C SER A 107 -2.17 -20.40 8.23
N HIS A 108 -2.66 -19.35 8.87
CA HIS A 108 -2.72 -18.01 8.27
C HIS A 108 -1.31 -17.44 8.02
N VAL A 109 -0.36 -17.69 8.93
CA VAL A 109 1.05 -17.31 8.70
C VAL A 109 1.56 -17.98 7.44
N LYS A 110 1.43 -19.32 7.35
CA LYS A 110 1.91 -20.09 6.20
C LYS A 110 1.31 -19.60 4.89
N GLU A 111 -0.01 -19.44 4.84
CA GLU A 111 -0.73 -18.96 3.66
C GLU A 111 -0.28 -17.56 3.22
N ASN A 112 -0.26 -16.61 4.16
CA ASN A 112 0.10 -15.23 3.83
C ASN A 112 1.57 -15.07 3.44
N MET A 113 2.47 -15.91 4.00
CA MET A 113 3.89 -15.91 3.62
C MET A 113 4.12 -16.44 2.19
N ASP A 114 3.14 -17.10 1.58
CA ASP A 114 3.24 -17.49 0.16
C ASP A 114 3.37 -16.27 -0.77
N VAL A 115 2.94 -15.09 -0.32
CA VAL A 115 3.19 -13.83 -1.05
C VAL A 115 4.69 -13.60 -1.31
N MET A 116 5.58 -14.07 -0.43
CA MET A 116 7.03 -13.89 -0.60
C MET A 116 7.61 -14.71 -1.76
N LYS A 117 6.88 -15.70 -2.26
CA LYS A 117 7.27 -16.52 -3.42
C LYS A 117 7.01 -15.83 -4.76
N ILE A 118 6.27 -14.73 -4.74
CA ILE A 118 5.87 -13.97 -5.93
C ILE A 118 6.58 -12.62 -5.86
N PRO A 119 7.29 -12.14 -6.89
CA PRO A 119 7.86 -10.79 -6.87
C PRO A 119 6.74 -9.73 -6.83
N PRO A 120 6.97 -8.56 -6.21
CA PRO A 120 6.07 -7.41 -6.36
C PRO A 120 5.91 -7.07 -7.84
N LEU A 121 4.73 -6.58 -8.22
CA LEU A 121 4.52 -6.06 -9.57
C LEU A 121 5.39 -4.82 -9.79
N SER A 122 5.91 -4.67 -10.99
CA SER A 122 6.45 -3.38 -11.44
C SER A 122 5.32 -2.34 -11.50
N GLU A 123 5.68 -1.07 -11.50
CA GLU A 123 4.70 0.02 -11.59
C GLU A 123 3.82 -0.10 -12.85
N SER A 124 4.39 -0.50 -13.98
CA SER A 124 3.66 -0.69 -15.23
C SER A 124 2.65 -1.85 -15.13
N GLU A 125 3.04 -2.96 -14.51
CA GLU A 125 2.15 -4.12 -14.28
C GLU A 125 1.02 -3.76 -13.30
N PHE A 126 1.34 -3.03 -12.23
CA PHE A 126 0.35 -2.55 -11.27
C PHE A 126 -0.67 -1.62 -11.94
N ASN A 127 -0.22 -0.65 -12.72
CA ASN A 127 -1.10 0.25 -13.47
C ASN A 127 -2.02 -0.50 -14.45
N ASN A 128 -1.50 -1.54 -15.12
CA ASN A 128 -2.30 -2.40 -15.98
C ASN A 128 -3.33 -3.24 -15.20
N LEU A 129 -2.96 -3.70 -13.99
CA LEU A 129 -3.89 -4.38 -13.08
C LEU A 129 -5.06 -3.45 -12.72
N VAL A 130 -4.77 -2.23 -12.25
CA VAL A 130 -5.79 -1.24 -11.88
C VAL A 130 -6.72 -0.92 -13.05
N LYS A 131 -6.19 -0.70 -14.26
CA LYS A 131 -7.01 -0.47 -15.47
C LYS A 131 -7.95 -1.63 -15.74
N ARG A 132 -7.48 -2.89 -15.63
CA ARG A 132 -8.33 -4.07 -15.81
C ARG A 132 -9.45 -4.19 -14.78
N MET A 133 -9.19 -3.75 -13.55
CA MET A 133 -10.19 -3.74 -12.48
C MET A 133 -11.28 -2.71 -12.76
N LEU A 134 -10.91 -1.50 -13.20
CA LEU A 134 -11.84 -0.43 -13.52
C LEU A 134 -12.72 -0.76 -14.75
N ASN A 135 -12.21 -1.51 -15.71
CA ASN A 135 -12.96 -1.89 -16.94
C ASN A 135 -13.88 -3.11 -16.74
N ARG A 136 -13.99 -3.67 -15.54
CA ARG A 136 -14.89 -4.80 -15.23
C ARG A 136 -16.25 -4.37 -14.66
N ASN A 137 -16.48 -3.08 -14.49
CA ASN A 137 -17.75 -2.51 -13.99
C ASN A 137 -18.65 -2.03 -15.14
#